data_95dceca3d3ccfa7b95db0a39a60f5c46
#
_entry.id   95dceca3d3ccfa7b95db0a39a60f5c46
#
_cell.length_a   1.000
_cell.length_b   1.000
_cell.length_c   1.000
_cell.angle_alpha   90.00
_cell.angle_beta   90.00
_cell.angle_gamma   90.00
#
_symmetry.space_group_name_H-M   'P 1'
#
loop_
_entity.id
_entity.type
_entity.pdbx_description
1 polymer ?
#
loop_
_entity_poly.entity_id
_entity_poly.type
_entity_poly.pdbx_seq_one_letter_code
_entity_poly.pdbx_strand_id
1 'polypeptide(L)'
;LEFRLKAFRHWQTLEMPTWPHLNIPPIDYQDIIYYAAPKKKEGPKSLDEVDPELMKTFDKLGIPLHERAQLSGMAVDAVMDSVSVKTTFKETLAEKGIIFCSFSEAVQHHPDLVQKYLGSVVSYRDNFFAALNSAVFSDGSFVYIPKGVRCPMELSTYFRINAANTGQFERTLIVADDEAYVSYLEGCTAPMRDENQLHAAIVEIVAHERAEVKYSTVQNWYPGDKDGKGGIYNFVTKRGLCKGEGSKISWTQVETGSAITWKYPSCILAGDNSVGEFYSVAVTNNYQQADTCLLYTSD
;
A
#
# COMPACT_ATOMS: atom_id res chain seq x y z
N LEU A 1 -17.39 -10.66 -4.70
CA LEU A 1 -17.77 -11.43 -3.50
C LEU A 1 -17.11 -12.81 -3.48
N GLU A 2 -17.14 -13.56 -4.59
CA GLU A 2 -16.59 -14.92 -4.66
C GLU A 2 -15.08 -14.98 -4.30
N PHE A 3 -14.27 -14.05 -4.83
CA PHE A 3 -12.86 -13.90 -4.50
C PHE A 3 -12.64 -13.77 -2.99
N ARG A 4 -13.40 -12.89 -2.33
CA ARG A 4 -13.32 -12.66 -0.87
C ARG A 4 -13.72 -13.89 -0.07
N LEU A 5 -14.78 -14.57 -0.47
CA LEU A 5 -15.24 -15.77 0.22
C LEU A 5 -14.23 -16.93 0.08
N LYS A 6 -13.60 -17.09 -1.09
CA LYS A 6 -12.51 -18.07 -1.27
C LYS A 6 -11.33 -17.76 -0.36
N ALA A 7 -10.93 -16.49 -0.30
CA ALA A 7 -9.85 -16.05 0.57
C ALA A 7 -10.17 -16.27 2.06
N PHE A 8 -11.37 -15.92 2.50
CA PHE A 8 -11.82 -16.11 3.88
C PHE A 8 -11.84 -17.59 4.29
N ARG A 9 -12.41 -18.46 3.45
CA ARG A 9 -12.43 -19.91 3.72
C ARG A 9 -11.02 -20.49 3.78
N HIS A 10 -10.12 -20.01 2.92
CA HIS A 10 -8.73 -20.41 2.96
C HIS A 10 -8.04 -19.92 4.24
N TRP A 11 -8.23 -18.65 4.61
CA TRP A 11 -7.67 -18.08 5.83
C TRP A 11 -8.08 -18.87 7.09
N GLN A 12 -9.31 -19.34 7.17
CA GLN A 12 -9.79 -20.18 8.28
C GLN A 12 -9.06 -21.52 8.43
N THR A 13 -8.36 -21.97 7.37
CA THR A 13 -7.55 -23.21 7.40
C THR A 13 -6.08 -22.98 7.75
N LEU A 14 -5.68 -21.71 7.89
CA LEU A 14 -4.30 -21.34 8.14
C LEU A 14 -4.08 -21.08 9.64
N GLU A 15 -2.86 -21.37 10.07
CA GLU A 15 -2.34 -20.93 11.35
C GLU A 15 -1.43 -19.71 11.16
N MET A 16 -1.38 -18.83 12.15
CA MET A 16 -0.46 -17.70 12.13
C MET A 16 0.98 -18.21 12.08
N PRO A 17 1.81 -17.74 11.15
CA PRO A 17 3.18 -18.21 11.04
C PRO A 17 4.03 -17.87 12.25
N THR A 18 4.91 -18.79 12.64
CA THR A 18 5.80 -18.65 13.81
C THR A 18 7.28 -18.58 13.44
N TRP A 19 7.60 -18.60 12.14
CA TRP A 19 8.97 -18.62 11.63
C TRP A 19 9.69 -17.26 11.56
N PRO A 20 9.01 -16.07 11.54
CA PRO A 20 9.74 -14.80 11.53
C PRO A 20 10.47 -14.59 12.87
N HIS A 21 11.57 -13.84 12.79
CA HIS A 21 12.34 -13.45 13.97
C HIS A 21 11.68 -12.30 14.75
N LEU A 22 10.40 -12.47 15.05
CA LEU A 22 9.55 -11.49 15.73
C LEU A 22 8.82 -12.13 16.91
N ASN A 23 8.72 -11.39 17.99
CA ASN A 23 7.86 -11.77 19.11
C ASN A 23 6.50 -11.07 18.94
N ILE A 24 5.58 -11.72 18.25
CA ILE A 24 4.26 -11.18 17.95
C ILE A 24 3.29 -11.63 19.03
N PRO A 25 2.70 -10.70 19.82
CA PRO A 25 1.67 -11.05 20.79
C PRO A 25 0.44 -11.66 20.09
N PRO A 26 -0.37 -12.46 20.80
CA PRO A 26 -1.63 -12.96 20.27
C PRO A 26 -2.53 -11.82 19.77
N ILE A 27 -3.06 -11.96 18.57
CA ILE A 27 -3.98 -11.00 17.95
C ILE A 27 -5.38 -11.58 18.01
N ASP A 28 -6.32 -10.86 18.65
CA ASP A 28 -7.74 -11.22 18.61
C ASP A 28 -8.38 -10.66 17.33
N TYR A 29 -8.47 -11.53 16.32
CA TYR A 29 -9.08 -11.17 15.02
C TYR A 29 -10.59 -10.91 15.10
N GLN A 30 -11.26 -11.26 16.21
CA GLN A 30 -12.69 -11.00 16.38
C GLN A 30 -12.95 -9.62 17.00
N ASP A 31 -11.96 -9.02 17.65
CA ASP A 31 -12.05 -7.66 18.24
C ASP A 31 -11.61 -6.55 17.27
N ILE A 32 -11.30 -6.88 16.01
CA ILE A 32 -10.90 -5.90 15.00
C ILE A 32 -12.13 -5.42 14.23
N ILE A 33 -12.26 -4.10 14.10
CA ILE A 33 -13.21 -3.48 13.16
C ILE A 33 -12.59 -3.47 11.77
N TYR A 34 -13.10 -4.29 10.87
CA TYR A 34 -12.59 -4.46 9.50
C TYR A 34 -13.10 -3.42 8.51
N TYR A 35 -14.22 -2.78 8.81
CA TYR A 35 -14.81 -1.78 7.94
C TYR A 35 -15.51 -0.69 8.75
N ALA A 36 -15.10 0.55 8.53
CA ALA A 36 -15.76 1.72 9.06
C ALA A 36 -16.19 2.61 7.88
N ALA A 37 -17.50 2.67 7.61
CA ALA A 37 -18.01 3.56 6.56
C ALA A 37 -17.72 5.02 6.93
N PRO A 38 -17.12 5.84 6.06
CA PRO A 38 -16.98 7.26 6.31
C PRO A 38 -18.37 7.87 6.42
N LYS A 39 -18.57 8.72 7.42
CA LYS A 39 -19.78 9.58 7.46
C LYS A 39 -19.72 10.43 6.18
N LYS A 40 -20.78 10.38 5.34
CA LYS A 40 -20.90 11.19 4.13
C LYS A 40 -20.73 12.68 4.51
N LYS A 41 -19.51 13.17 4.46
CA LYS A 41 -19.20 14.58 4.29
C LYS A 41 -18.77 14.73 2.85
N GLU A 42 -19.33 15.72 2.14
CA GLU A 42 -18.74 16.13 0.86
C GLU A 42 -17.26 16.38 1.11
N GLY A 43 -16.39 15.66 0.40
CA GLY A 43 -14.97 15.81 0.57
C GLY A 43 -14.50 17.24 0.27
N PRO A 44 -13.43 17.72 0.89
CA PRO A 44 -12.92 19.05 0.65
C PRO A 44 -12.61 19.24 -0.84
N LYS A 45 -13.06 20.36 -1.41
CA LYS A 45 -12.88 20.72 -2.84
C LYS A 45 -11.50 21.31 -3.13
N SER A 46 -10.76 21.68 -2.07
CA SER A 46 -9.37 22.20 -2.16
C SER A 46 -8.56 21.77 -0.94
N LEU A 47 -7.22 21.87 -1.03
CA LEU A 47 -6.33 21.64 0.13
C LEU A 47 -6.63 22.59 1.30
N ASP A 48 -7.20 23.77 1.04
CA ASP A 48 -7.56 24.75 2.07
C ASP A 48 -8.81 24.34 2.87
N GLU A 49 -9.59 23.38 2.35
CA GLU A 49 -10.77 22.81 3.02
C GLU A 49 -10.44 21.49 3.76
N VAL A 50 -9.18 21.05 3.70
CA VAL A 50 -8.72 19.85 4.39
C VAL A 50 -8.67 20.13 5.89
N ASP A 51 -9.09 19.12 6.68
CA ASP A 51 -9.06 19.17 8.15
C ASP A 51 -7.72 19.77 8.65
N PRO A 52 -7.78 20.82 9.49
CA PRO A 52 -6.58 21.44 10.07
C PRO A 52 -5.64 20.47 10.79
N GLU A 53 -6.14 19.33 11.31
CA GLU A 53 -5.30 18.28 11.87
C GLU A 53 -4.49 17.52 10.81
N LEU A 54 -5.05 17.33 9.62
CA LEU A 54 -4.35 16.73 8.49
C LEU A 54 -3.25 17.67 8.00
N MET A 55 -3.52 18.97 7.93
CA MET A 55 -2.53 19.99 7.62
C MET A 55 -1.41 20.05 8.66
N LYS A 56 -1.75 19.95 9.96
CA LYS A 56 -0.76 19.82 11.05
C LYS A 56 0.07 18.53 10.93
N THR A 57 -0.47 17.50 10.33
CA THR A 57 0.27 16.25 10.09
C THR A 57 1.29 16.44 8.98
N PHE A 58 0.95 17.16 7.90
CA PHE A 58 1.92 17.58 6.90
C PHE A 58 3.02 18.49 7.51
N ASP A 59 2.65 19.35 8.46
CA ASP A 59 3.60 20.17 9.21
C ASP A 59 4.51 19.31 10.11
N LYS A 60 3.94 18.32 10.81
CA LYS A 60 4.71 17.38 11.66
C LYS A 60 5.63 16.45 10.86
N LEU A 61 5.28 16.12 9.63
CA LEU A 61 6.12 15.35 8.70
C LEU A 61 7.24 16.21 8.09
N GLY A 62 7.33 17.50 8.49
CA GLY A 62 8.38 18.41 8.02
C GLY A 62 8.27 18.73 6.53
N ILE A 63 7.10 18.57 5.92
CA ILE A 63 6.87 18.98 4.53
C ILE A 63 6.66 20.49 4.52
N PRO A 64 7.65 21.31 4.13
CA PRO A 64 7.54 22.76 4.15
C PRO A 64 6.43 23.25 3.23
N LEU A 65 5.73 24.32 3.60
CA LEU A 65 4.63 24.93 2.82
C LEU A 65 5.03 25.27 1.37
N HIS A 66 6.31 25.61 1.13
CA HIS A 66 6.81 25.92 -0.21
C HIS A 66 7.11 24.66 -1.05
N GLU A 67 7.43 23.52 -0.42
CA GLU A 67 7.52 22.25 -1.12
C GLU A 67 6.15 21.73 -1.50
N ARG A 68 5.08 22.14 -0.81
CA ARG A 68 3.68 21.86 -1.20
C ARG A 68 3.36 22.47 -2.56
N ALA A 69 3.96 23.59 -2.93
CA ALA A 69 3.83 24.17 -4.27
C ALA A 69 4.62 23.36 -5.34
N GLN A 70 5.73 22.72 -4.96
CA GLN A 70 6.46 21.79 -5.84
C GLN A 70 5.80 20.40 -5.85
N LEU A 71 5.23 19.97 -4.74
CA LEU A 71 4.35 18.81 -4.64
C LEU A 71 3.01 19.03 -5.37
N SER A 72 2.66 20.27 -5.74
CA SER A 72 1.50 20.59 -6.58
C SER A 72 1.55 19.95 -7.98
N GLY A 73 2.69 19.44 -8.40
CA GLY A 73 2.85 18.61 -9.60
C GLY A 73 2.71 17.09 -9.33
N MET A 74 2.46 16.67 -8.09
CA MET A 74 2.30 15.27 -7.72
C MET A 74 0.80 14.93 -7.65
N ALA A 75 0.41 13.82 -8.29
CA ALA A 75 -0.93 13.30 -8.11
C ALA A 75 -0.99 12.50 -6.81
N VAL A 76 -1.89 12.86 -5.91
CA VAL A 76 -2.02 12.26 -4.58
C VAL A 76 -3.39 11.64 -4.40
N ASP A 77 -3.41 10.40 -3.91
CA ASP A 77 -4.60 9.74 -3.38
C ASP A 77 -4.49 9.65 -1.85
N ALA A 78 -5.56 9.98 -1.13
CA ALA A 78 -5.59 9.92 0.31
C ALA A 78 -6.58 8.85 0.78
N VAL A 79 -6.09 7.87 1.53
CA VAL A 79 -6.87 6.77 2.08
C VAL A 79 -6.88 6.86 3.60
N MET A 80 -8.08 6.97 4.18
CA MET A 80 -8.29 7.04 5.61
C MET A 80 -9.16 5.88 6.07
N ASP A 81 -8.69 5.13 7.08
CA ASP A 81 -9.40 3.97 7.65
C ASP A 81 -9.85 2.99 6.54
N SER A 82 -8.94 2.71 5.59
CA SER A 82 -9.14 1.83 4.43
C SER A 82 -10.20 2.29 3.41
N VAL A 83 -10.47 3.60 3.33
CA VAL A 83 -11.38 4.18 2.33
C VAL A 83 -10.72 5.37 1.65
N SER A 84 -10.69 5.39 0.32
CA SER A 84 -10.19 6.54 -0.44
C SER A 84 -11.09 7.75 -0.26
N VAL A 85 -10.46 8.89 0.02
CA VAL A 85 -11.16 10.16 0.26
C VAL A 85 -11.11 11.06 -0.96
N LYS A 86 -9.97 11.12 -1.65
CA LYS A 86 -9.78 11.99 -2.82
C LYS A 86 -8.56 11.57 -3.63
N THR A 87 -8.70 11.58 -4.95
CA THR A 87 -7.60 11.49 -5.92
C THR A 87 -7.46 12.83 -6.65
N THR A 88 -6.26 13.41 -6.65
CA THR A 88 -5.96 14.68 -7.34
C THR A 88 -5.41 14.44 -8.76
N PHE A 89 -5.50 15.45 -9.63
CA PHE A 89 -4.99 15.41 -11.01
C PHE A 89 -5.55 14.29 -11.91
N LYS A 90 -6.68 13.70 -11.51
CA LYS A 90 -7.31 12.58 -12.21
C LYS A 90 -7.59 12.90 -13.69
N GLU A 91 -8.10 14.09 -13.99
CA GLU A 91 -8.42 14.52 -15.35
C GLU A 91 -7.15 14.65 -16.21
N THR A 92 -6.11 15.28 -15.68
CA THR A 92 -4.81 15.43 -16.37
C THR A 92 -4.15 14.08 -16.69
N LEU A 93 -4.29 13.11 -15.80
CA LEU A 93 -3.79 11.76 -16.03
C LEU A 93 -4.63 11.01 -17.05
N ALA A 94 -5.96 11.20 -17.00
CA ALA A 94 -6.91 10.59 -17.94
C ALA A 94 -6.69 11.02 -19.38
N GLU A 95 -6.27 12.28 -19.64
CA GLU A 95 -5.90 12.77 -20.97
C GLU A 95 -4.78 11.94 -21.62
N LYS A 96 -3.93 11.30 -20.82
CA LYS A 96 -2.88 10.37 -21.28
C LYS A 96 -3.32 8.91 -21.21
N GLY A 97 -4.58 8.64 -20.89
CA GLY A 97 -5.11 7.31 -20.69
C GLY A 97 -4.63 6.63 -19.39
N ILE A 98 -3.97 7.36 -18.49
CA ILE A 98 -3.52 6.85 -17.19
C ILE A 98 -4.72 6.75 -16.27
N ILE A 99 -4.88 5.59 -15.62
CA ILE A 99 -5.87 5.40 -14.58
C ILE A 99 -5.15 5.48 -13.24
N PHE A 100 -5.59 6.42 -12.40
CA PHE A 100 -5.19 6.51 -10.99
C PHE A 100 -6.43 6.82 -10.18
N CYS A 101 -6.91 5.86 -9.43
CA CYS A 101 -8.17 5.98 -8.69
C CYS A 101 -8.18 5.02 -7.49
N SER A 102 -9.20 5.14 -6.64
CA SER A 102 -9.44 4.17 -5.59
C SER A 102 -9.77 2.78 -6.16
N PHE A 103 -9.51 1.74 -5.38
CA PHE A 103 -9.84 0.38 -5.79
C PHE A 103 -11.35 0.20 -5.97
N SER A 104 -12.15 0.82 -5.11
CA SER A 104 -13.62 0.83 -5.20
C SER A 104 -14.11 1.44 -6.51
N GLU A 105 -13.48 2.52 -6.96
CA GLU A 105 -13.77 3.16 -8.23
C GLU A 105 -13.33 2.29 -9.41
N ALA A 106 -12.15 1.67 -9.32
CA ALA A 106 -11.65 0.76 -10.35
C ALA A 106 -12.59 -0.43 -10.57
N VAL A 107 -13.16 -1.00 -9.51
CA VAL A 107 -14.16 -2.08 -9.61
C VAL A 107 -15.40 -1.65 -10.39
N GLN A 108 -15.81 -0.39 -10.27
CA GLN A 108 -17.01 0.13 -10.95
C GLN A 108 -16.75 0.52 -12.39
N HIS A 109 -15.62 1.16 -12.69
CA HIS A 109 -15.35 1.79 -13.97
C HIS A 109 -14.35 1.03 -14.85
N HIS A 110 -13.54 0.14 -14.26
CA HIS A 110 -12.51 -0.65 -14.94
C HIS A 110 -12.54 -2.14 -14.54
N PRO A 111 -13.74 -2.79 -14.49
CA PRO A 111 -13.88 -4.15 -13.96
C PRO A 111 -13.04 -5.18 -14.69
N ASP A 112 -12.83 -5.03 -16.00
CA ASP A 112 -12.05 -5.97 -16.81
C ASP A 112 -10.57 -5.98 -16.39
N LEU A 113 -10.00 -4.80 -16.14
CA LEU A 113 -8.62 -4.68 -15.65
C LEU A 113 -8.50 -5.25 -14.24
N VAL A 114 -9.45 -4.95 -13.37
CA VAL A 114 -9.46 -5.51 -12.02
C VAL A 114 -9.57 -7.03 -12.04
N GLN A 115 -10.47 -7.60 -12.84
CA GLN A 115 -10.61 -9.05 -12.97
C GLN A 115 -9.36 -9.72 -13.52
N LYS A 116 -8.67 -9.07 -14.45
CA LYS A 116 -7.45 -9.59 -15.07
C LYS A 116 -6.26 -9.61 -14.11
N TYR A 117 -6.12 -8.59 -13.27
CA TYR A 117 -4.89 -8.38 -12.51
C TYR A 117 -5.01 -8.59 -11.00
N LEU A 118 -6.19 -8.44 -10.40
CA LEU A 118 -6.38 -8.65 -8.96
C LEU A 118 -6.02 -10.07 -8.54
N GLY A 119 -5.04 -10.19 -7.65
CA GLY A 119 -4.57 -11.49 -7.15
C GLY A 119 -3.75 -12.28 -8.17
N SER A 120 -3.31 -11.66 -9.27
CA SER A 120 -2.48 -12.31 -10.29
C SER A 120 -1.03 -12.45 -9.85
N VAL A 121 -0.57 -11.59 -8.94
CA VAL A 121 0.79 -11.62 -8.39
C VAL A 121 0.77 -12.01 -6.92
N VAL A 122 -0.13 -11.43 -6.11
CA VAL A 122 -0.36 -11.83 -4.72
C VAL A 122 -1.65 -12.64 -4.64
N SER A 123 -1.53 -13.95 -4.76
CA SER A 123 -2.66 -14.85 -4.53
C SER A 123 -3.12 -14.78 -3.06
N TYR A 124 -4.40 -15.01 -2.80
CA TYR A 124 -4.90 -15.21 -1.43
C TYR A 124 -4.27 -16.43 -0.74
N ARG A 125 -3.52 -17.26 -1.46
CA ARG A 125 -2.77 -18.41 -0.93
C ARG A 125 -1.30 -18.10 -0.64
N ASP A 126 -0.84 -16.88 -0.87
CA ASP A 126 0.55 -16.47 -0.68
C ASP A 126 0.99 -16.66 0.78
N ASN A 127 0.24 -16.09 1.71
CA ASN A 127 0.49 -16.23 3.14
C ASN A 127 -0.76 -15.89 3.98
N PHE A 128 -0.65 -16.04 5.30
CA PHE A 128 -1.74 -15.80 6.25
C PHE A 128 -2.36 -14.40 6.12
N PHE A 129 -1.53 -13.35 6.08
CA PHE A 129 -2.01 -11.96 5.97
C PHE A 129 -2.48 -11.58 4.58
N ALA A 130 -1.94 -12.22 3.53
CA ALA A 130 -2.46 -12.09 2.17
C ALA A 130 -3.87 -12.69 2.04
N ALA A 131 -4.12 -13.83 2.70
CA ALA A 131 -5.45 -14.43 2.77
C ALA A 131 -6.43 -13.51 3.52
N LEU A 132 -6.03 -13.02 4.70
CA LEU A 132 -6.84 -12.09 5.50
C LEU A 132 -7.16 -10.81 4.71
N ASN A 133 -6.15 -10.12 4.16
CA ASN A 133 -6.37 -8.92 3.36
C ASN A 133 -7.31 -9.20 2.18
N SER A 134 -7.08 -10.29 1.43
CA SER A 134 -7.93 -10.65 0.28
C SER A 134 -9.40 -10.88 0.66
N ALA A 135 -9.67 -11.29 1.89
CA ALA A 135 -11.03 -11.46 2.41
C ALA A 135 -11.69 -10.13 2.78
N VAL A 136 -10.93 -9.20 3.40
CA VAL A 136 -11.51 -8.05 4.12
C VAL A 136 -11.12 -6.68 3.58
N PHE A 137 -10.15 -6.55 2.66
CA PHE A 137 -9.75 -5.23 2.15
C PHE A 137 -10.96 -4.46 1.62
N SER A 138 -11.08 -3.18 1.96
CA SER A 138 -12.23 -2.36 1.57
C SER A 138 -11.91 -1.43 0.42
N ASP A 139 -10.69 -0.90 0.39
CA ASP A 139 -10.23 0.02 -0.64
C ASP A 139 -8.69 -0.03 -0.79
N GLY A 140 -8.14 0.90 -1.52
CA GLY A 140 -6.73 1.05 -1.81
C GLY A 140 -6.51 1.79 -3.12
N SER A 141 -5.34 1.65 -3.72
CA SER A 141 -4.99 2.35 -4.96
C SER A 141 -4.95 1.42 -6.16
N PHE A 142 -5.53 1.87 -7.25
CA PHE A 142 -5.45 1.24 -8.55
C PHE A 142 -4.76 2.16 -9.55
N VAL A 143 -3.69 1.66 -10.18
CA VAL A 143 -2.89 2.38 -11.17
C VAL A 143 -2.75 1.54 -12.43
N TYR A 144 -3.08 2.11 -13.59
CA TYR A 144 -2.79 1.54 -14.89
C TYR A 144 -2.12 2.57 -15.79
N ILE A 145 -0.95 2.24 -16.30
CA ILE A 145 -0.20 3.07 -17.24
C ILE A 145 -0.24 2.41 -18.61
N PRO A 146 -0.84 3.05 -19.62
CA PRO A 146 -0.96 2.47 -20.97
C PRO A 146 0.39 2.28 -21.65
N LYS A 147 0.41 1.43 -22.65
CA LYS A 147 1.57 1.17 -23.50
C LYS A 147 2.25 2.44 -24.01
N GLY A 148 3.56 2.51 -23.86
CA GLY A 148 4.41 3.61 -24.32
C GLY A 148 4.25 4.91 -23.54
N VAL A 149 3.42 4.94 -22.49
CA VAL A 149 3.17 6.15 -21.71
C VAL A 149 4.15 6.26 -20.55
N ARG A 150 4.87 7.36 -20.49
CA ARG A 150 5.63 7.75 -19.31
C ARG A 150 4.78 8.67 -18.45
N CYS A 151 4.50 8.25 -17.22
CA CYS A 151 3.70 9.07 -16.30
C CYS A 151 4.41 10.41 -16.08
N PRO A 152 3.73 11.56 -16.32
CA PRO A 152 4.38 12.87 -16.33
C PRO A 152 4.73 13.39 -14.93
N MET A 153 4.21 12.76 -13.89
CA MET A 153 4.40 13.14 -12.50
C MET A 153 4.52 11.91 -11.62
N GLU A 154 5.07 12.07 -10.43
CA GLU A 154 5.03 11.04 -9.41
C GLU A 154 3.61 10.87 -8.88
N LEU A 155 3.14 9.64 -8.78
CA LEU A 155 1.87 9.32 -8.14
C LEU A 155 2.14 9.08 -6.66
N SER A 156 1.22 9.46 -5.79
CA SER A 156 1.37 9.21 -4.37
C SER A 156 0.05 8.82 -3.72
N THR A 157 0.12 7.87 -2.79
CA THR A 157 -0.98 7.54 -1.89
C THR A 157 -0.55 7.74 -0.45
N TYR A 158 -1.42 8.33 0.33
CA TYR A 158 -1.22 8.54 1.75
C TYR A 158 -2.25 7.74 2.55
N PHE A 159 -1.76 6.80 3.37
CA PHE A 159 -2.59 5.97 4.23
C PHE A 159 -2.55 6.44 5.66
N ARG A 160 -3.72 6.57 6.30
CA ARG A 160 -3.83 6.97 7.69
C ARG A 160 -4.91 6.17 8.41
N ILE A 161 -4.56 5.60 9.55
CA ILE A 161 -5.51 5.00 10.50
C ILE A 161 -5.92 6.09 11.49
N ASN A 162 -7.22 6.38 11.61
CA ASN A 162 -7.73 7.39 12.55
C ASN A 162 -8.61 6.81 13.64
N ALA A 163 -9.38 5.76 13.36
CA ALA A 163 -10.32 5.19 14.31
C ALA A 163 -9.63 4.22 15.29
N ALA A 164 -10.12 4.19 16.52
CA ALA A 164 -9.72 3.19 17.53
C ALA A 164 -10.25 1.80 17.16
N ASN A 165 -9.56 0.73 17.57
CA ASN A 165 -9.90 -0.67 17.32
C ASN A 165 -10.14 -1.02 15.84
N THR A 166 -9.70 -0.18 14.91
CA THR A 166 -9.85 -0.40 13.47
C THR A 166 -8.56 -0.96 12.90
N GLY A 167 -8.63 -2.10 12.27
CA GLY A 167 -7.56 -2.60 11.41
C GLY A 167 -7.55 -1.85 10.08
N GLN A 168 -6.39 -1.77 9.43
CA GLN A 168 -6.28 -1.23 8.08
C GLN A 168 -5.84 -2.31 7.12
N PHE A 169 -6.68 -2.52 6.10
CA PHE A 169 -6.52 -3.58 5.10
C PHE A 169 -6.70 -2.97 3.72
N GLU A 170 -5.66 -2.37 3.20
CA GLU A 170 -5.68 -1.79 1.86
C GLU A 170 -4.97 -2.69 0.85
N ARG A 171 -5.28 -2.45 -0.43
CA ARG A 171 -4.65 -3.16 -1.54
C ARG A 171 -4.26 -2.19 -2.65
N THR A 172 -2.98 -2.15 -2.96
CA THR A 172 -2.44 -1.36 -4.08
C THR A 172 -2.15 -2.30 -5.25
N LEU A 173 -2.67 -1.96 -6.44
CA LEU A 173 -2.41 -2.67 -7.68
C LEU A 173 -1.89 -1.70 -8.73
N ILE A 174 -0.66 -1.91 -9.19
CA ILE A 174 -0.01 -1.11 -10.23
C ILE A 174 0.27 -1.98 -11.44
N VAL A 175 -0.23 -1.57 -12.58
CA VAL A 175 0.03 -2.22 -13.86
C VAL A 175 0.68 -1.23 -14.82
N ALA A 176 1.89 -1.49 -15.23
CA ALA A 176 2.60 -0.77 -16.28
C ALA A 176 2.62 -1.63 -17.55
N ASP A 177 1.91 -1.19 -18.58
CA ASP A 177 1.86 -1.88 -19.88
C ASP A 177 3.20 -1.71 -20.64
N ASP A 178 3.35 -2.30 -21.81
CA ASP A 178 4.61 -2.29 -22.57
C ASP A 178 5.20 -0.88 -22.67
N GLU A 179 6.49 -0.75 -22.40
CA GLU A 179 7.25 0.52 -22.50
C GLU A 179 6.74 1.65 -21.59
N ALA A 180 5.87 1.33 -20.64
CA ALA A 180 5.33 2.30 -19.70
C ALA A 180 6.31 2.63 -18.57
N TYR A 181 6.16 3.81 -17.97
CA TYR A 181 6.92 4.23 -16.80
C TYR A 181 6.05 4.88 -15.75
N VAL A 182 6.27 4.52 -14.49
CA VAL A 182 5.65 5.20 -13.35
C VAL A 182 6.60 5.23 -12.15
N SER A 183 6.59 6.37 -11.44
CA SER A 183 7.11 6.50 -10.08
C SER A 183 5.94 6.66 -9.12
N TYR A 184 5.92 5.85 -8.05
CA TYR A 184 4.86 5.81 -7.07
C TYR A 184 5.42 5.88 -5.66
N LEU A 185 4.87 6.79 -4.85
CA LEU A 185 5.25 6.99 -3.46
C LEU A 185 4.08 6.66 -2.52
N GLU A 186 4.32 5.79 -1.56
CA GLU A 186 3.38 5.47 -0.49
C GLU A 186 3.86 6.07 0.84
N GLY A 187 3.01 6.85 1.47
CA GLY A 187 3.23 7.37 2.81
C GLY A 187 2.22 6.80 3.79
N CYS A 188 2.67 6.37 4.97
CA CYS A 188 1.80 5.79 5.98
C CYS A 188 2.06 6.37 7.36
N THR A 189 0.99 6.77 8.05
CA THR A 189 1.05 7.24 9.44
C THR A 189 -0.15 6.80 10.27
N ALA A 190 0.02 6.76 11.59
CA ALA A 190 -1.06 6.60 12.55
C ALA A 190 -0.86 7.51 13.77
N PRO A 191 -1.95 8.00 14.40
CA PRO A 191 -1.86 8.75 15.66
C PRO A 191 -1.40 7.83 16.81
N MET A 192 -0.88 8.44 17.86
CA MET A 192 -0.52 7.75 19.10
C MET A 192 -1.76 7.19 19.80
N ARG A 193 -1.75 5.90 20.13
CA ARG A 193 -2.80 5.20 20.88
C ARG A 193 -2.20 4.13 21.77
N ASP A 194 -2.82 3.92 22.94
CA ASP A 194 -2.39 2.90 23.92
C ASP A 194 -2.82 1.47 23.55
N GLU A 195 -3.38 1.28 22.39
CA GLU A 195 -3.81 0.00 21.84
C GLU A 195 -3.00 -0.40 20.62
N ASN A 196 -2.84 -1.70 20.40
CA ASN A 196 -2.23 -2.21 19.18
C ASN A 196 -3.25 -2.24 18.05
N GLN A 197 -2.84 -1.84 16.85
CA GLN A 197 -3.69 -1.88 15.68
C GLN A 197 -2.98 -2.66 14.56
N LEU A 198 -3.74 -3.50 13.86
CA LEU A 198 -3.23 -4.30 12.76
C LEU A 198 -3.35 -3.54 11.44
N HIS A 199 -2.21 -3.36 10.78
CA HIS A 199 -2.12 -2.95 9.39
C HIS A 199 -1.63 -4.14 8.57
N ALA A 200 -2.49 -4.69 7.72
CA ALA A 200 -2.15 -5.80 6.84
C ALA A 200 -2.50 -5.45 5.40
N ALA A 201 -1.51 -4.94 4.67
CA ALA A 201 -1.67 -4.45 3.31
C ALA A 201 -1.10 -5.42 2.26
N ILE A 202 -1.57 -5.25 1.03
CA ILE A 202 -1.01 -5.92 -0.15
C ILE A 202 -0.63 -4.89 -1.20
N VAL A 203 0.55 -5.11 -1.81
CA VAL A 203 0.97 -4.39 -3.00
C VAL A 203 1.30 -5.39 -4.10
N GLU A 204 0.62 -5.25 -5.23
CA GLU A 204 0.86 -6.02 -6.45
C GLU A 204 1.36 -5.09 -7.57
N ILE A 205 2.46 -5.45 -8.21
CA ILE A 205 2.99 -4.72 -9.37
C ILE A 205 3.15 -5.69 -10.53
N VAL A 206 2.67 -5.28 -11.70
CA VAL A 206 2.90 -5.99 -12.97
C VAL A 206 3.61 -5.03 -13.94
N ALA A 207 4.81 -5.39 -14.35
CA ALA A 207 5.57 -4.67 -15.37
C ALA A 207 5.64 -5.54 -16.64
N HIS A 208 5.03 -5.03 -17.71
CA HIS A 208 5.06 -5.69 -19.03
C HIS A 208 6.39 -5.40 -19.76
N GLU A 209 6.47 -5.67 -21.05
CA GLU A 209 7.69 -5.58 -21.85
C GLU A 209 8.31 -4.16 -21.78
N ARG A 210 9.59 -4.08 -21.36
CA ARG A 210 10.36 -2.84 -21.19
C ARG A 210 9.68 -1.77 -20.29
N ALA A 211 8.69 -2.18 -19.51
CA ALA A 211 8.08 -1.27 -18.55
C ALA A 211 8.96 -1.07 -17.31
N GLU A 212 8.92 0.11 -16.72
CA GLU A 212 9.66 0.45 -15.50
C GLU A 212 8.71 0.99 -14.43
N VAL A 213 8.74 0.37 -13.25
CA VAL A 213 7.98 0.82 -12.08
C VAL A 213 8.95 1.11 -10.94
N LYS A 214 8.94 2.35 -10.44
CA LYS A 214 9.59 2.73 -9.18
C LYS A 214 8.54 2.84 -8.10
N TYR A 215 8.70 2.05 -7.05
CA TYR A 215 7.80 2.07 -5.91
C TYR A 215 8.57 2.39 -4.64
N SER A 216 8.22 3.52 -4.05
CA SER A 216 8.85 4.00 -2.82
C SER A 216 7.85 3.99 -1.67
N THR A 217 8.29 3.62 -0.46
CA THR A 217 7.47 3.75 0.75
C THR A 217 8.24 4.43 1.87
N VAL A 218 7.54 5.31 2.57
CA VAL A 218 7.98 5.86 3.85
C VAL A 218 6.93 5.51 4.88
N GLN A 219 7.32 4.63 5.81
CA GLN A 219 6.43 4.10 6.85
C GLN A 219 6.86 4.67 8.20
N ASN A 220 6.04 5.57 8.74
CA ASN A 220 6.25 6.17 10.05
C ASN A 220 4.99 5.99 10.91
N TRP A 221 4.63 4.73 11.13
CA TRP A 221 3.55 4.35 12.02
C TRP A 221 3.91 4.60 13.47
N TYR A 222 2.91 4.77 14.33
CA TYR A 222 3.13 4.88 15.77
C TYR A 222 3.79 3.61 16.33
N PRO A 223 4.95 3.72 17.00
CA PRO A 223 5.72 2.55 17.47
C PRO A 223 5.28 1.97 18.82
N GLY A 224 4.36 2.60 19.51
CA GLY A 224 4.07 2.38 20.91
C GLY A 224 4.69 3.44 21.82
N ASP A 225 4.33 3.43 23.08
CA ASP A 225 4.85 4.36 24.06
C ASP A 225 6.26 3.97 24.57
N LYS A 226 6.80 4.75 25.51
CA LYS A 226 8.13 4.52 26.10
C LYS A 226 8.26 3.18 26.86
N ASP A 227 7.14 2.56 27.23
CA ASP A 227 7.07 1.30 27.93
C ASP A 227 6.73 0.13 26.98
N GLY A 228 6.65 0.40 25.66
CA GLY A 228 6.35 -0.57 24.61
C GLY A 228 4.87 -0.93 24.48
N LYS A 229 3.98 -0.10 25.02
CA LYS A 229 2.54 -0.32 24.98
C LYS A 229 1.92 0.35 23.75
N GLY A 230 0.98 -0.34 23.09
CA GLY A 230 0.32 0.15 21.89
C GLY A 230 1.19 0.03 20.64
N GLY A 231 0.83 0.79 19.62
CA GLY A 231 1.56 0.84 18.35
C GLY A 231 1.01 -0.08 17.27
N ILE A 232 1.51 0.11 16.07
CA ILE A 232 1.01 -0.56 14.87
C ILE A 232 1.78 -1.86 14.61
N TYR A 233 1.05 -2.94 14.32
CA TYR A 233 1.59 -4.16 13.72
C TYR A 233 1.47 -4.02 12.21
N ASN A 234 2.60 -3.81 11.54
CA ASN A 234 2.70 -3.46 10.13
C ASN A 234 3.15 -4.67 9.30
N PHE A 235 2.19 -5.47 8.84
CA PHE A 235 2.42 -6.71 8.10
C PHE A 235 2.01 -6.53 6.64
N VAL A 236 2.99 -6.37 5.74
CA VAL A 236 2.73 -6.02 4.35
C VAL A 236 3.31 -7.05 3.40
N THR A 237 2.47 -7.56 2.52
CA THR A 237 2.86 -8.44 1.43
C THR A 237 3.03 -7.63 0.15
N LYS A 238 4.25 -7.59 -0.39
CA LYS A 238 4.58 -6.88 -1.64
C LYS A 238 5.16 -7.86 -2.65
N ARG A 239 4.57 -7.94 -3.85
CA ARG A 239 5.08 -8.76 -4.94
C ARG A 239 5.11 -7.96 -6.23
N GLY A 240 6.24 -8.01 -6.92
CA GLY A 240 6.40 -7.41 -8.23
C GLY A 240 6.70 -8.47 -9.28
N LEU A 241 5.90 -8.52 -10.34
CA LEU A 241 6.10 -9.39 -11.49
C LEU A 241 6.72 -8.59 -12.63
N CYS A 242 8.00 -8.84 -12.88
CA CYS A 242 8.69 -8.42 -14.10
C CYS A 242 8.33 -9.41 -15.21
N LYS A 243 7.17 -9.20 -15.84
CA LYS A 243 6.53 -10.14 -16.75
C LYS A 243 7.14 -10.13 -18.15
N GLY A 244 7.49 -8.95 -18.64
CA GLY A 244 7.98 -8.77 -20.00
C GLY A 244 9.49 -8.69 -20.08
N GLU A 245 10.03 -8.91 -21.28
CA GLU A 245 11.46 -8.74 -21.57
C GLU A 245 11.91 -7.32 -21.20
N GLY A 246 13.07 -7.21 -20.53
CA GLY A 246 13.67 -5.93 -20.15
C GLY A 246 12.84 -5.10 -19.18
N SER A 247 11.81 -5.68 -18.57
CA SER A 247 11.01 -4.98 -17.57
C SER A 247 11.79 -4.76 -16.27
N LYS A 248 11.42 -3.69 -15.52
CA LYS A 248 12.15 -3.32 -14.32
C LYS A 248 11.20 -2.90 -13.20
N ILE A 249 11.43 -3.44 -11.99
CA ILE A 249 10.77 -2.99 -10.77
C ILE A 249 11.82 -2.61 -9.74
N SER A 250 11.74 -1.36 -9.24
CA SER A 250 12.61 -0.86 -8.17
C SER A 250 11.78 -0.61 -6.92
N TRP A 251 12.12 -1.31 -5.84
CA TRP A 251 11.55 -1.09 -4.52
C TRP A 251 12.49 -0.21 -3.69
N THR A 252 11.97 0.86 -3.13
CA THR A 252 12.65 1.65 -2.09
C THR A 252 11.75 1.71 -0.86
N GLN A 253 12.26 1.33 0.30
CA GLN A 253 11.49 1.43 1.54
C GLN A 253 12.29 1.99 2.70
N VAL A 254 11.62 2.85 3.47
CA VAL A 254 12.13 3.41 4.70
C VAL A 254 11.13 3.10 5.82
N GLU A 255 11.57 2.28 6.78
CA GLU A 255 10.77 1.83 7.92
C GLU A 255 11.36 2.44 9.19
N THR A 256 10.65 3.42 9.76
CA THR A 256 11.11 4.14 10.97
C THR A 256 10.11 4.12 12.12
N GLY A 257 8.96 3.53 11.88
CA GLY A 257 7.86 3.42 12.85
C GLY A 257 7.41 1.99 13.05
N SER A 258 6.19 1.83 13.57
CA SER A 258 5.55 0.57 13.95
C SER A 258 6.13 -0.07 15.22
N ALA A 259 5.27 -0.74 15.99
CA ALA A 259 5.72 -1.60 17.08
C ALA A 259 6.39 -2.87 16.53
N ILE A 260 5.76 -3.47 15.51
CA ILE A 260 6.29 -4.63 14.81
C ILE A 260 6.15 -4.43 13.30
N THR A 261 7.25 -4.52 12.57
CA THR A 261 7.27 -4.51 11.11
C THR A 261 7.63 -5.89 10.58
N TRP A 262 6.78 -6.44 9.71
CA TRP A 262 7.02 -7.69 9.01
C TRP A 262 6.75 -7.54 7.52
N LYS A 263 7.81 -7.50 6.71
CA LYS A 263 7.73 -7.24 5.27
C LYS A 263 8.74 -8.03 4.50
N TYR A 264 8.27 -8.83 3.56
CA TYR A 264 9.09 -9.54 2.61
C TYR A 264 8.63 -9.20 1.18
N PRO A 265 9.07 -8.07 0.62
CA PRO A 265 8.85 -7.78 -0.78
C PRO A 265 9.56 -8.79 -1.67
N SER A 266 9.04 -9.00 -2.86
CA SER A 266 9.70 -9.86 -3.85
C SER A 266 9.65 -9.29 -5.25
N CYS A 267 10.63 -9.71 -6.08
CA CYS A 267 10.61 -9.55 -7.52
C CYS A 267 10.58 -10.94 -8.16
N ILE A 268 9.57 -11.19 -8.98
CA ILE A 268 9.45 -12.38 -9.84
C ILE A 268 9.97 -11.96 -11.21
N LEU A 269 11.15 -12.48 -11.59
CA LEU A 269 11.84 -12.10 -12.81
C LEU A 269 11.50 -13.12 -13.91
N ALA A 270 10.33 -12.98 -14.52
CA ALA A 270 9.81 -13.92 -15.51
C ALA A 270 10.18 -13.55 -16.97
N GLY A 271 10.43 -12.27 -17.26
CA GLY A 271 10.86 -11.82 -18.57
C GLY A 271 12.38 -11.86 -18.73
N ASP A 272 12.85 -12.17 -19.93
CA ASP A 272 14.28 -12.13 -20.25
C ASP A 272 14.86 -10.74 -19.97
N ASN A 273 16.06 -10.66 -19.42
CA ASN A 273 16.74 -9.41 -19.06
C ASN A 273 15.94 -8.50 -18.11
N SER A 274 14.95 -9.05 -17.40
CA SER A 274 14.21 -8.28 -16.41
C SER A 274 15.06 -7.97 -15.18
N VAL A 275 14.76 -6.85 -14.51
CA VAL A 275 15.57 -6.31 -13.41
C VAL A 275 14.70 -6.03 -12.19
N GLY A 276 15.09 -6.58 -11.06
CA GLY A 276 14.56 -6.22 -9.74
C GLY A 276 15.61 -5.47 -8.93
N GLU A 277 15.24 -4.29 -8.40
CA GLU A 277 16.09 -3.52 -7.49
C GLU A 277 15.42 -3.36 -6.13
N PHE A 278 16.20 -3.38 -5.07
CA PHE A 278 15.70 -3.21 -3.72
C PHE A 278 16.65 -2.40 -2.85
N TYR A 279 16.11 -1.31 -2.34
CA TYR A 279 16.77 -0.44 -1.38
C TYR A 279 15.92 -0.36 -0.12
N SER A 280 16.47 -0.76 1.02
CA SER A 280 15.72 -0.79 2.27
C SER A 280 16.52 -0.22 3.42
N VAL A 281 15.88 0.63 4.20
CA VAL A 281 16.38 1.13 5.48
C VAL A 281 15.32 0.85 6.53
N ALA A 282 15.68 0.08 7.55
CA ALA A 282 14.84 -0.14 8.72
C ALA A 282 15.59 0.34 9.97
N VAL A 283 14.97 1.25 10.71
CA VAL A 283 15.53 1.79 11.96
C VAL A 283 14.57 1.49 13.09
N THR A 284 15.01 0.69 14.05
CA THR A 284 14.25 0.35 15.24
C THR A 284 14.82 1.05 16.48
N ASN A 285 13.94 1.41 17.40
CA ASN A 285 14.28 2.03 18.67
C ASN A 285 13.42 1.46 19.80
N ASN A 286 13.93 1.45 21.02
CA ASN A 286 13.25 0.93 22.22
C ASN A 286 12.73 -0.53 22.01
N TYR A 287 11.41 -0.72 22.02
CA TYR A 287 10.75 -2.02 21.91
C TYR A 287 10.33 -2.39 20.50
N GLN A 288 10.66 -1.58 19.50
CA GLN A 288 10.31 -1.88 18.11
C GLN A 288 11.02 -3.14 17.60
N GLN A 289 10.30 -3.89 16.79
CA GLN A 289 10.82 -5.07 16.11
C GLN A 289 10.65 -4.91 14.60
N ALA A 290 11.63 -5.31 13.82
CA ALA A 290 11.53 -5.32 12.37
C ALA A 290 12.18 -6.59 11.79
N ASP A 291 11.42 -7.32 11.01
CA ASP A 291 11.91 -8.42 10.19
C ASP A 291 11.56 -8.10 8.73
N THR A 292 12.57 -7.73 7.96
CA THR A 292 12.42 -7.33 6.56
C THR A 292 13.45 -8.06 5.70
N CYS A 293 13.00 -8.63 4.59
CA CYS A 293 13.83 -9.38 3.68
C CYS A 293 13.32 -9.20 2.24
N LEU A 294 14.21 -9.28 1.26
CA LEU A 294 13.83 -9.35 -0.15
C LEU A 294 13.90 -10.78 -0.64
N LEU A 295 12.89 -11.20 -1.38
CA LEU A 295 12.85 -12.46 -2.07
C LEU A 295 12.97 -12.21 -3.59
N TYR A 296 13.93 -12.86 -4.22
CA TYR A 296 14.03 -12.95 -5.66
C TYR A 296 13.64 -14.35 -6.12
N THR A 297 12.85 -14.41 -7.18
CA THR A 297 12.60 -15.66 -7.90
C THR A 297 12.80 -15.42 -9.38
N SER A 298 13.45 -16.38 -10.04
CA SER A 298 13.50 -16.50 -11.49
C SER A 298 13.00 -17.88 -11.85
N ASP A 299 12.22 -17.99 -12.88
CA ASP A 299 11.81 -19.28 -13.44
C ASP A 299 12.88 -19.82 -14.39
#